data_764eb811de491f565643526998fe1192
#
_entry.id   764eb811de491f565643526998fe1192
#
_cell.length_a   1.000
_cell.length_b   1.000
_cell.length_c   1.000
_cell.angle_alpha   90.00
_cell.angle_beta   90.00
_cell.angle_gamma   90.00
#
_symmetry.space_group_name_H-M   'P 1'
#
loop_
_entity.id
_entity.type
_entity.pdbx_description
1 polymer ?
#
loop_
_entity_poly.entity_id
_entity_poly.type
_entity_poly.pdbx_seq_one_letter_code
_entity_poly.pdbx_strand_id
1 'polypeptide(L)'
;MKRLIALLLTTLCVLALTACGSSTEWTMIDIKGQESRLSAQDAAAVDRCLKSKDWQDDLRDCIMVRLTEGSGRRIDYCADCGVFNDLAAGRHLELSDSARDDMNTRLGRYGSLWVTG
;
A
#
# COMPACT_ATOMS: atom_id res chain seq x y z
N MET A 1 -2.53 -17.57 -41.70
CA MET A 1 -1.28 -17.10 -41.10
C MET A 1 -1.38 -15.69 -40.52
N LYS A 2 -1.84 -14.71 -41.28
CA LYS A 2 -1.96 -13.34 -40.77
C LYS A 2 -2.90 -13.19 -39.58
N ARG A 3 -3.97 -13.98 -39.52
CA ARG A 3 -4.93 -13.97 -38.41
C ARG A 3 -4.35 -14.52 -37.10
N LEU A 4 -3.46 -15.52 -37.19
CA LEU A 4 -2.79 -16.10 -36.05
C LEU A 4 -1.78 -15.15 -35.41
N ILE A 5 -1.08 -14.38 -36.25
CA ILE A 5 -0.11 -13.38 -35.78
C ILE A 5 -0.81 -12.23 -35.07
N ALA A 6 -1.97 -11.78 -35.61
CA ALA A 6 -2.76 -10.73 -34.99
C ALA A 6 -3.32 -11.17 -33.62
N LEU A 7 -3.78 -12.40 -33.50
CA LEU A 7 -4.25 -12.97 -32.23
C LEU A 7 -3.13 -13.07 -31.18
N LEU A 8 -1.95 -13.48 -31.61
CA LEU A 8 -0.77 -13.56 -30.74
C LEU A 8 -0.37 -12.19 -30.23
N LEU A 9 -0.37 -11.18 -31.07
CA LEU A 9 -0.04 -9.80 -30.71
C LEU A 9 -1.06 -9.24 -29.71
N THR A 10 -2.34 -9.49 -29.91
CA THR A 10 -3.39 -9.06 -29.00
C THR A 10 -3.25 -9.71 -27.63
N THR A 11 -2.94 -10.98 -27.59
CA THR A 11 -2.72 -11.73 -26.35
C THR A 11 -1.50 -11.19 -25.59
N LEU A 12 -0.42 -10.87 -26.29
CA LEU A 12 0.77 -10.27 -25.72
C LEU A 12 0.48 -8.90 -25.10
N CYS A 13 -0.30 -8.06 -25.77
CA CYS A 13 -0.68 -6.75 -25.25
C CYS A 13 -1.50 -6.87 -23.97
N VAL A 14 -2.44 -7.80 -23.91
CA VAL A 14 -3.25 -8.05 -22.70
C VAL A 14 -2.38 -8.53 -21.55
N LEU A 15 -1.43 -9.42 -21.79
CA LEU A 15 -0.50 -9.91 -20.79
C LEU A 15 0.43 -8.78 -20.29
N ALA A 16 0.90 -7.93 -21.18
CA ALA A 16 1.73 -6.78 -20.79
C ALA A 16 0.95 -5.79 -19.93
N LEU A 17 -0.31 -5.51 -20.27
CA LEU A 17 -1.17 -4.65 -19.46
C LEU A 17 -1.46 -5.28 -18.10
N THR A 18 -1.68 -6.57 -18.03
CA THR A 18 -1.88 -7.29 -16.78
C THR A 18 -0.62 -7.26 -15.92
N ALA A 19 0.56 -7.43 -16.52
CA ALA A 19 1.83 -7.36 -15.82
C ALA A 19 2.11 -5.94 -15.30
N CYS A 20 1.80 -4.91 -16.06
CA CYS A 20 1.94 -3.52 -15.63
C CYS A 20 0.86 -3.13 -14.62
N GLY A 21 -0.34 -3.70 -14.74
CA GLY A 21 -1.45 -3.48 -13.83
C GLY A 21 -1.45 -4.40 -12.61
N SER A 22 -0.48 -5.32 -12.51
CA SER A 22 -0.35 -6.23 -11.37
C SER A 22 0.35 -5.56 -10.18
N SER A 23 0.33 -4.21 -10.15
CA SER A 23 0.66 -3.52 -8.92
C SER A 23 -0.21 -4.09 -7.80
N THR A 24 0.40 -4.30 -6.68
CA THR A 24 -0.20 -4.87 -5.50
C THR A 24 -1.50 -4.15 -5.14
N GLU A 25 -2.56 -4.91 -4.94
CA GLU A 25 -3.81 -4.34 -4.45
C GLU A 25 -3.72 -4.21 -2.93
N TRP A 26 -3.98 -3.01 -2.44
CA TRP A 26 -4.01 -2.71 -1.03
C TRP A 26 -5.42 -2.31 -0.59
N THR A 27 -5.81 -2.81 0.57
CA THR A 27 -7.05 -2.45 1.24
C THR A 27 -6.70 -1.82 2.59
N MET A 28 -7.38 -0.73 2.95
CA MET A 28 -7.19 -0.08 4.24
C MET A 28 -8.39 -0.36 5.13
N ILE A 29 -8.11 -0.75 6.38
CA ILE A 29 -9.11 -0.74 7.46
C ILE A 29 -8.75 0.41 8.37
N ASP A 30 -9.63 1.41 8.45
CA ASP A 30 -9.38 2.62 9.23
C ASP A 30 -9.54 2.37 10.74
N ILE A 31 -9.33 3.41 11.53
CA ILE A 31 -9.41 3.31 13.00
C ILE A 31 -10.81 2.92 13.46
N LYS A 32 -11.84 3.27 12.69
CA LYS A 32 -13.22 2.91 13.00
C LYS A 32 -13.65 1.54 12.48
N GLY A 33 -12.74 0.82 11.81
CA GLY A 33 -13.02 -0.49 11.24
C GLY A 33 -13.63 -0.46 9.85
N GLN A 34 -13.68 0.70 9.21
CA GLN A 34 -14.20 0.83 7.84
C GLN A 34 -13.17 0.36 6.84
N GLU A 35 -13.58 -0.53 5.94
CA GLU A 35 -12.71 -1.10 4.92
C GLU A 35 -12.88 -0.38 3.59
N SER A 36 -11.76 -0.03 2.96
CA SER A 36 -11.74 0.64 1.66
C SER A 36 -10.57 0.14 0.83
N ARG A 37 -10.81 -0.04 -0.46
CA ARG A 37 -9.75 -0.44 -1.40
C ARG A 37 -9.03 0.80 -1.90
N LEU A 38 -7.71 0.79 -1.88
CA LEU A 38 -6.90 1.88 -2.39
C LEU A 38 -6.92 1.90 -3.91
N SER A 39 -6.86 3.10 -4.49
CA SER A 39 -6.64 3.24 -5.93
C SER A 39 -5.28 2.68 -6.32
N ALA A 40 -5.08 2.39 -7.61
CA ALA A 40 -3.80 1.91 -8.10
C ALA A 40 -2.65 2.88 -7.80
N GLN A 41 -2.92 4.19 -7.87
CA GLN A 41 -1.93 5.23 -7.58
C GLN A 41 -1.52 5.23 -6.11
N ASP A 42 -2.49 5.14 -5.21
CA ASP A 42 -2.21 5.15 -3.77
C ASP A 42 -1.58 3.85 -3.31
N ALA A 43 -2.01 2.71 -3.87
CA ALA A 43 -1.36 1.42 -3.64
C ALA A 43 0.11 1.44 -4.09
N ALA A 44 0.40 2.04 -5.24
CA ALA A 44 1.77 2.20 -5.72
C ALA A 44 2.60 3.10 -4.80
N ALA A 45 2.00 4.12 -4.21
CA ALA A 45 2.69 4.98 -3.24
C ALA A 45 3.07 4.20 -1.98
N VAL A 46 2.18 3.34 -1.48
CA VAL A 46 2.48 2.43 -0.36
C VAL A 46 3.65 1.51 -0.73
N ASP A 47 3.57 0.85 -1.88
CA ASP A 47 4.62 -0.07 -2.35
C ASP A 47 5.98 0.62 -2.43
N ARG A 48 6.03 1.85 -2.93
CA ARG A 48 7.29 2.61 -3.03
C ARG A 48 7.89 2.86 -1.65
N CYS A 49 7.07 3.24 -0.68
CA CYS A 49 7.55 3.44 0.70
C CYS A 49 8.11 2.15 1.28
N LEU A 50 7.43 1.04 1.08
CA LEU A 50 7.80 -0.25 1.66
C LEU A 50 9.09 -0.83 1.06
N LYS A 51 9.53 -0.33 -0.09
CA LYS A 51 10.80 -0.74 -0.71
C LYS A 51 12.02 -0.07 -0.08
N SER A 52 11.84 0.83 0.86
CA SER A 52 12.95 1.47 1.58
C SER A 52 13.85 0.44 2.24
N LYS A 53 15.13 0.79 2.37
CA LYS A 53 16.13 -0.02 3.08
C LYS A 53 16.30 0.39 4.54
N ASP A 54 15.57 1.40 4.98
CA ASP A 54 15.75 2.04 6.28
C ASP A 54 14.89 1.42 7.38
N TRP A 55 14.52 0.15 7.22
CA TRP A 55 13.76 -0.57 8.22
C TRP A 55 14.59 -0.79 9.49
N GLN A 56 13.93 -0.66 10.64
CA GLN A 56 14.54 -0.89 11.96
C GLN A 56 13.91 -2.12 12.61
N ASP A 57 14.69 -2.85 13.39
CA ASP A 57 14.36 -4.18 13.90
C ASP A 57 13.47 -4.18 15.16
N ASP A 58 12.61 -3.20 15.31
CA ASP A 58 11.61 -3.16 16.37
C ASP A 58 10.28 -2.64 15.85
N LEU A 59 9.22 -2.82 16.62
CA LEU A 59 7.90 -2.29 16.32
C LEU A 59 7.66 -1.01 17.09
N ARG A 60 6.93 -0.07 16.47
CA ARG A 60 6.47 1.13 17.16
C ARG A 60 5.09 0.90 17.76
N ASP A 61 4.90 1.38 18.98
CA ASP A 61 3.61 1.34 19.67
C ASP A 61 2.85 2.64 19.35
N CYS A 62 1.78 2.52 18.60
CA CYS A 62 1.01 3.67 18.10
C CYS A 62 -0.37 3.17 17.67
N ILE A 63 -1.36 4.06 17.66
CA ILE A 63 -2.68 3.75 17.11
C ILE A 63 -2.56 3.77 15.59
N MET A 64 -3.00 2.71 14.94
CA MET A 64 -2.68 2.46 13.54
C MET A 64 -3.88 2.04 12.71
N VAL A 65 -3.84 2.42 11.44
CA VAL A 65 -4.72 1.83 10.43
C VAL A 65 -4.05 0.58 9.88
N ARG A 66 -4.85 -0.38 9.42
CA ARG A 66 -4.34 -1.62 8.85
C ARG A 66 -4.35 -1.53 7.33
N LEU A 67 -3.23 -1.86 6.73
CA LEU A 67 -3.12 -2.03 5.28
C LEU A 67 -2.90 -3.50 4.99
N THR A 68 -3.73 -4.07 4.14
CA THR A 68 -3.65 -5.48 3.75
C THR A 68 -3.47 -5.59 2.25
N GLU A 69 -2.45 -6.34 1.85
CA GLU A 69 -2.17 -6.65 0.46
C GLU A 69 -2.97 -7.89 0.04
N GLY A 70 -3.30 -7.98 -1.24
CA GLY A 70 -4.07 -9.11 -1.78
C GLY A 70 -3.44 -10.49 -1.54
N SER A 71 -2.12 -10.55 -1.36
CA SER A 71 -1.40 -11.79 -1.01
C SER A 71 -1.53 -12.17 0.46
N GLY A 72 -2.12 -11.32 1.29
CA GLY A 72 -2.27 -11.53 2.72
C GLY A 72 -1.26 -10.80 3.59
N ARG A 73 -0.30 -10.09 3.02
CA ARG A 73 0.65 -9.28 3.77
C ARG A 73 -0.08 -8.15 4.49
N ARG A 74 0.24 -7.94 5.75
CA ARG A 74 -0.34 -6.89 6.58
C ARG A 74 0.74 -5.93 7.04
N ILE A 75 0.50 -4.64 6.82
CA ILE A 75 1.32 -3.54 7.31
C ILE A 75 0.41 -2.58 8.06
N ASP A 76 0.77 -2.20 9.27
CA ASP A 76 0.04 -1.18 10.00
C ASP A 76 0.70 0.17 9.80
N TYR A 77 -0.09 1.22 9.65
CA TYR A 77 0.41 2.58 9.44
C TYR A 77 -0.08 3.52 10.54
N CYS A 78 0.86 4.24 11.15
CA CYS A 78 0.58 5.28 12.13
C CYS A 78 0.72 6.65 11.48
N ALA A 79 -0.41 7.37 11.36
CA ALA A 79 -0.42 8.69 10.73
C ALA A 79 0.28 9.75 11.58
N ASP A 80 0.17 9.64 12.89
CA ASP A 80 0.79 10.56 13.85
C ASP A 80 2.31 10.53 13.75
N CYS A 81 2.87 9.33 13.78
CA CYS A 81 4.32 9.11 13.81
C CYS A 81 4.93 9.07 12.41
N GLY A 82 4.12 8.82 11.37
CA GLY A 82 4.64 8.56 10.04
C GLY A 82 5.42 7.25 9.97
N VAL A 83 4.85 6.17 10.51
CA VAL A 83 5.55 4.90 10.68
C VAL A 83 4.73 3.77 10.08
N PHE A 84 5.39 2.89 9.33
CA PHE A 84 4.85 1.58 8.95
C PHE A 84 5.40 0.52 9.88
N ASN A 85 4.52 -0.33 10.41
CA ASN A 85 4.89 -1.53 11.18
C ASN A 85 4.64 -2.78 10.34
N ASP A 86 5.68 -3.57 10.15
CA ASP A 86 5.57 -4.90 9.57
C ASP A 86 5.56 -5.92 10.72
N LEU A 87 4.38 -6.35 11.11
CA LEU A 87 4.21 -7.22 12.28
C LEU A 87 4.86 -8.59 12.08
N ALA A 88 4.79 -9.13 10.87
CA ALA A 88 5.34 -10.45 10.58
C ALA A 88 6.87 -10.45 10.67
N ALA A 89 7.52 -9.36 10.23
CA ALA A 89 8.97 -9.22 10.27
C ALA A 89 9.48 -8.61 11.58
N GLY A 90 8.59 -8.04 12.41
CA GLY A 90 8.95 -7.41 13.67
C GLY A 90 9.78 -6.14 13.49
N ARG A 91 9.49 -5.36 12.46
CA ARG A 91 10.26 -4.17 12.11
C ARG A 91 9.36 -2.99 11.77
N HIS A 92 9.92 -1.78 11.83
CA HIS A 92 9.19 -0.58 11.43
C HIS A 92 10.01 0.28 10.49
N LEU A 93 9.31 1.14 9.75
CA LEU A 93 9.90 2.11 8.83
C LEU A 93 9.39 3.49 9.18
N GLU A 94 10.30 4.42 9.46
CA GLU A 94 9.97 5.83 9.69
C GLU A 94 10.01 6.59 8.39
N LEU A 95 8.94 7.37 8.12
CA LEU A 95 8.87 8.25 6.96
C LEU A 95 9.41 9.64 7.31
N SER A 96 9.97 10.32 6.32
CA SER A 96 10.27 11.74 6.44
C SER A 96 8.97 12.54 6.62
N ASP A 97 9.07 13.78 7.08
CA ASP A 97 7.90 14.63 7.29
C ASP A 97 7.10 14.81 6.00
N SER A 98 7.77 15.03 4.88
CA SER A 98 7.09 15.18 3.59
C SER A 98 6.44 13.89 3.11
N ALA A 99 7.08 12.75 3.31
CA ALA A 99 6.51 11.45 2.95
C ALA A 99 5.32 11.10 3.85
N ARG A 100 5.39 11.43 5.14
CA ARG A 100 4.27 11.28 6.06
C ARG A 100 3.08 12.13 5.63
N ASP A 101 3.30 13.40 5.32
CA ASP A 101 2.23 14.30 4.89
C ASP A 101 1.57 13.81 3.60
N ASP A 102 2.35 13.34 2.64
CA ASP A 102 1.83 12.77 1.40
C ASP A 102 1.01 11.50 1.67
N MET A 103 1.52 10.60 2.49
CA MET A 103 0.81 9.34 2.84
C MET A 103 -0.49 9.65 3.60
N ASN A 104 -0.47 10.58 4.54
CA ASN A 104 -1.67 10.98 5.29
C ASN A 104 -2.72 11.59 4.37
N THR A 105 -2.31 12.41 3.40
CA THR A 105 -3.22 12.97 2.41
C THR A 105 -3.86 11.88 1.56
N ARG A 106 -3.08 10.90 1.12
CA ARG A 106 -3.58 9.79 0.31
C ARG A 106 -4.55 8.90 1.09
N LEU A 107 -4.12 8.44 2.26
CA LEU A 107 -4.90 7.49 3.05
C LEU A 107 -6.11 8.16 3.71
N GLY A 108 -6.03 9.43 4.03
CA GLY A 108 -7.13 10.19 4.62
C GLY A 108 -8.38 10.28 3.74
N ARG A 109 -8.25 10.01 2.45
CA ARG A 109 -9.40 9.95 1.53
C ARG A 109 -10.27 8.70 1.73
N TYR A 110 -9.72 7.68 2.38
CA TYR A 110 -10.38 6.38 2.52
C TYR A 110 -10.98 6.15 3.89
N GLY A 111 -10.64 6.96 4.88
CA GLY A 111 -11.19 6.78 6.21
C GLY A 111 -10.46 7.59 7.28
N SER A 112 -10.75 7.28 8.52
CA SER A 112 -10.20 7.98 9.68
C SER A 112 -8.81 7.43 10.02
N LEU A 113 -7.82 8.32 10.05
CA LEU A 113 -6.43 7.98 10.37
C LEU A 113 -6.11 8.26 11.85
N TRP A 114 -6.89 9.09 12.51
CA TRP A 114 -6.69 9.49 13.89
C TRP A 114 -7.92 9.20 14.74
N VAL A 115 -7.68 8.95 16.01
CA VAL A 115 -8.76 8.90 16.99
C VAL A 115 -9.20 10.34 17.25
N THR A 116 -10.41 10.66 16.79
CA THR A 116 -11.05 11.93 17.12
C THR A 116 -11.83 11.72 18.41
N GLY A 117 -11.27 12.21 19.48
CA GLY A 117 -11.86 12.09 20.80
C GLY A 117 -12.91 13.12 21.06
#